data_ce13cfeb4219a9ee59f95276bfe68ab2
#
_entry.id   ce13cfeb4219a9ee59f95276bfe68ab2
#
_cell.length_a   1.000
_cell.length_b   1.000
_cell.length_c   1.000
_cell.angle_alpha   90.00
_cell.angle_beta   90.00
_cell.angle_gamma   90.00
#
_symmetry.space_group_name_H-M   'P 1'
#
loop_
_entity.id
_entity.type
_entity.pdbx_description
1 polymer ?
#
loop_
_entity_poly.entity_id
_entity_poly.type
_entity_poly.pdbx_seq_one_letter_code
_entity_poly.pdbx_strand_id
1 'polypeptide(L)'
;MKIRISRAVILLAVSLLSAQTSNHRTTPARVPTTNAPTKVTGDGVKTDSGLQYWDIKVGTGDEAKSGDHVKVHYTGWFTTGKKFDSSVDAHQPYSFTLGQGNVIKGWDEGVVGMKVGGKRQLRIPPELAYGENGYKGIVPPNATLIFDVQLLAVTPAAATPAPAKE
;
A
#
# COMPACT_ATOMS: atom_id res chain seq x y z
N MET A 1 21.10 -29.04 81.30
CA MET A 1 21.61 -28.52 80.04
C MET A 1 20.47 -28.49 79.01
N LYS A 2 19.94 -27.34 78.74
CA LYS A 2 18.64 -27.16 78.02
C LYS A 2 18.91 -26.91 76.54
N ILE A 3 18.49 -27.82 75.66
CA ILE A 3 18.55 -27.68 74.22
C ILE A 3 17.27 -27.01 73.72
N ARG A 4 17.38 -25.84 73.14
CA ARG A 4 16.27 -25.09 72.47
C ARG A 4 16.22 -25.49 71.00
N ILE A 5 15.14 -26.10 70.59
CA ILE A 5 14.86 -26.40 69.19
C ILE A 5 14.16 -25.20 68.59
N SER A 6 14.83 -24.56 67.65
CA SER A 6 14.25 -23.45 66.88
C SER A 6 13.50 -24.02 65.68
N ARG A 7 12.20 -23.69 65.59
CA ARG A 7 11.33 -24.07 64.47
C ARG A 7 11.62 -23.16 63.29
N ALA A 8 12.20 -23.74 62.22
CA ALA A 8 12.26 -23.05 60.92
C ALA A 8 10.94 -23.29 60.17
N VAL A 9 10.23 -22.23 59.93
CA VAL A 9 9.03 -22.20 59.07
C VAL A 9 9.47 -22.14 57.65
N ILE A 10 9.27 -23.20 56.88
CA ILE A 10 9.50 -23.22 55.44
C ILE A 10 8.26 -22.62 54.77
N LEU A 11 8.34 -21.40 54.28
CA LEU A 11 7.35 -20.77 53.42
C LEU A 11 7.58 -21.24 51.98
N LEU A 12 6.71 -22.14 51.53
CA LEU A 12 6.65 -22.56 50.13
C LEU A 12 6.01 -21.44 49.29
N ALA A 13 6.82 -20.63 48.61
CA ALA A 13 6.33 -19.66 47.65
C ALA A 13 5.96 -20.38 46.34
N VAL A 14 4.65 -20.64 46.16
CA VAL A 14 4.13 -21.09 44.89
C VAL A 14 4.13 -19.88 43.92
N SER A 15 5.11 -19.81 43.02
CA SER A 15 5.14 -18.83 41.92
C SER A 15 4.11 -19.25 40.87
N LEU A 16 2.93 -18.63 40.86
CA LEU A 16 2.03 -18.66 39.73
C LEU A 16 2.68 -17.87 38.57
N LEU A 17 3.23 -18.63 37.63
CA LEU A 17 3.66 -18.08 36.34
C LEU A 17 2.41 -17.79 35.51
N SER A 18 1.88 -16.56 35.62
CA SER A 18 0.83 -16.05 34.74
C SER A 18 1.43 -15.88 33.36
N ALA A 19 1.14 -16.80 32.45
CA ALA A 19 1.40 -16.62 31.03
C ALA A 19 0.52 -15.48 30.52
N GLN A 20 1.11 -14.28 30.42
CA GLN A 20 0.51 -13.16 29.70
C GLN A 20 0.62 -13.47 28.22
N THR A 21 -0.43 -14.00 27.62
CA THR A 21 -0.63 -13.99 26.19
C THR A 21 -0.76 -12.53 25.77
N SER A 22 0.36 -11.95 25.33
CA SER A 22 0.37 -10.65 24.65
C SER A 22 -0.38 -10.80 23.33
N ASN A 23 -1.66 -10.44 23.38
CA ASN A 23 -2.50 -10.26 22.21
C ASN A 23 -1.92 -9.07 21.43
N HIS A 24 -0.98 -9.35 20.53
CA HIS A 24 -0.42 -8.34 19.63
C HIS A 24 -1.51 -7.96 18.62
N ARG A 25 -2.41 -7.10 19.07
CA ARG A 25 -3.34 -6.40 18.20
C ARG A 25 -2.48 -5.50 17.32
N THR A 26 -2.10 -5.99 16.16
CA THR A 26 -1.44 -5.20 15.11
C THR A 26 -2.42 -4.09 14.70
N THR A 27 -2.29 -2.94 15.31
CA THR A 27 -2.97 -1.72 14.85
C THR A 27 -2.46 -1.49 13.45
N PRO A 28 -3.32 -1.38 12.41
CA PRO A 28 -2.86 -1.06 11.08
C PRO A 28 -2.08 0.26 11.16
N ALA A 29 -0.82 0.23 10.69
CA ALA A 29 0.04 1.39 10.70
C ALA A 29 -0.67 2.52 9.94
N ARG A 30 -1.00 3.61 10.64
CA ARG A 30 -1.61 4.79 10.06
C ARG A 30 -0.68 5.32 8.98
N VAL A 31 -1.13 5.31 7.73
CA VAL A 31 -0.38 5.92 6.63
C VAL A 31 -0.29 7.43 6.89
N PRO A 32 0.92 8.01 6.96
CA PRO A 32 1.05 9.45 7.20
C PRO A 32 0.44 10.24 6.05
N THR A 33 -0.43 11.19 6.36
CA THR A 33 -0.91 12.17 5.38
C THR A 33 0.23 13.14 5.05
N THR A 34 0.63 13.20 3.79
CA THR A 34 1.66 14.14 3.33
C THR A 34 1.03 15.26 2.50
N ASN A 35 1.49 16.49 2.71
CA ASN A 35 1.01 17.64 1.93
C ASN A 35 1.78 17.82 0.61
N ALA A 36 2.81 17.02 0.37
CA ALA A 36 3.63 17.06 -0.84
C ALA A 36 4.01 15.63 -1.27
N PRO A 37 4.29 15.41 -2.57
CA PRO A 37 4.80 14.12 -3.05
C PRO A 37 6.07 13.73 -2.33
N THR A 38 6.29 12.43 -2.16
CA THR A 38 7.57 11.93 -1.64
C THR A 38 8.71 12.39 -2.54
N LYS A 39 9.77 12.93 -1.94
CA LYS A 39 10.98 13.27 -2.71
C LYS A 39 11.64 12.00 -3.20
N VAL A 40 11.78 11.85 -4.50
CA VAL A 40 12.50 10.75 -5.14
C VAL A 40 13.79 11.28 -5.77
N THR A 41 14.78 10.42 -5.91
CA THR A 41 16.08 10.73 -6.49
C THR A 41 16.36 9.84 -7.69
N GLY A 42 17.15 10.34 -8.63
CA GLY A 42 17.47 9.63 -9.87
C GLY A 42 16.32 9.67 -10.88
N ASP A 43 16.57 9.07 -12.03
CA ASP A 43 15.63 9.12 -13.17
C ASP A 43 14.43 8.19 -13.04
N GLY A 44 14.44 7.28 -12.06
CA GLY A 44 13.41 6.24 -11.94
C GLY A 44 13.40 5.30 -13.15
N VAL A 45 12.32 4.55 -13.28
CA VAL A 45 12.05 3.69 -14.43
C VAL A 45 11.12 4.43 -15.37
N LYS A 46 11.51 4.52 -16.65
CA LYS A 46 10.67 5.06 -17.72
C LYS A 46 10.21 3.91 -18.60
N THR A 47 8.92 3.90 -18.91
CA THR A 47 8.35 2.93 -19.84
C THR A 47 8.22 3.54 -21.25
N ASP A 48 8.03 2.70 -22.25
CA ASP A 48 7.84 3.15 -23.64
C ASP A 48 6.56 3.96 -23.82
N SER A 49 5.57 3.80 -22.94
CA SER A 49 4.34 4.57 -22.94
C SER A 49 4.50 6.00 -22.40
N GLY A 50 5.66 6.31 -21.78
CA GLY A 50 5.95 7.62 -21.18
C GLY A 50 5.66 7.68 -19.67
N LEU A 51 5.17 6.59 -19.05
CA LEU A 51 5.07 6.51 -17.61
C LEU A 51 6.47 6.55 -16.98
N GLN A 52 6.60 7.25 -15.84
CA GLN A 52 7.82 7.23 -15.04
C GLN A 52 7.46 6.87 -13.61
N TYR A 53 8.24 5.96 -12.98
CA TYR A 53 7.99 5.57 -11.60
C TYR A 53 9.26 5.32 -10.78
N TRP A 54 9.10 5.40 -9.47
CA TRP A 54 10.15 5.15 -8.47
C TRP A 54 9.58 4.24 -7.39
N ASP A 55 10.26 3.14 -7.09
CA ASP A 55 9.96 2.32 -5.92
C ASP A 55 10.54 2.98 -4.67
N ILE A 56 9.67 3.67 -3.91
CA ILE A 56 10.04 4.30 -2.63
C ILE A 56 10.32 3.21 -1.59
N LYS A 57 9.51 2.16 -1.63
CA LYS A 57 9.64 0.98 -0.79
C LYS A 57 9.20 -0.24 -1.57
N VAL A 58 10.03 -1.26 -1.63
CA VAL A 58 9.67 -2.56 -2.18
C VAL A 58 8.89 -3.33 -1.12
N GLY A 59 7.70 -3.84 -1.48
CA GLY A 59 6.91 -4.71 -0.62
C GLY A 59 7.48 -6.13 -0.54
N THR A 60 6.98 -6.90 0.41
CA THR A 60 7.40 -8.30 0.63
C THR A 60 6.27 -9.31 0.45
N GLY A 61 5.04 -8.83 0.24
CA GLY A 61 3.87 -9.68 0.02
C GLY A 61 3.67 -10.03 -1.46
N ASP A 62 2.45 -10.44 -1.81
CA ASP A 62 2.08 -10.88 -3.15
C ASP A 62 2.28 -9.77 -4.18
N GLU A 63 2.71 -10.18 -5.37
CA GLU A 63 2.94 -9.28 -6.51
C GLU A 63 1.66 -9.07 -7.30
N ALA A 64 1.34 -7.83 -7.58
CA ALA A 64 0.17 -7.45 -8.37
C ALA A 64 0.39 -7.72 -9.87
N LYS A 65 -0.53 -8.44 -10.48
CA LYS A 65 -0.55 -8.79 -11.89
C LYS A 65 -1.79 -8.23 -12.58
N SER A 66 -1.73 -8.09 -13.88
CA SER A 66 -2.90 -7.74 -14.67
C SER A 66 -4.03 -8.76 -14.45
N GLY A 67 -5.25 -8.28 -14.22
CA GLY A 67 -6.42 -9.07 -13.85
C GLY A 67 -6.67 -9.19 -12.36
N ASP A 68 -5.67 -8.94 -11.51
CA ASP A 68 -5.83 -9.03 -10.07
C ASP A 68 -6.69 -7.88 -9.52
N HIS A 69 -7.47 -8.16 -8.48
CA HIS A 69 -8.16 -7.14 -7.71
C HIS A 69 -7.24 -6.62 -6.62
N VAL A 70 -6.95 -5.32 -6.66
CA VAL A 70 -6.01 -4.68 -5.75
C VAL A 70 -6.69 -3.65 -4.85
N LYS A 71 -6.12 -3.47 -3.65
CA LYS A 71 -6.50 -2.43 -2.72
C LYS A 71 -5.28 -1.56 -2.44
N VAL A 72 -5.45 -0.24 -2.60
CA VAL A 72 -4.37 0.73 -2.44
C VAL A 72 -4.78 1.91 -1.55
N HIS A 73 -3.78 2.52 -0.92
CA HIS A 73 -3.85 3.92 -0.52
C HIS A 73 -3.07 4.76 -1.51
N TYR A 74 -3.57 5.95 -1.79
CA TYR A 74 -2.89 6.89 -2.68
C TYR A 74 -3.09 8.34 -2.24
N THR A 75 -2.20 9.18 -2.72
CA THR A 75 -2.37 10.63 -2.74
C THR A 75 -1.88 11.15 -4.07
N GLY A 76 -2.65 12.04 -4.68
CA GLY A 76 -2.39 12.62 -5.99
C GLY A 76 -2.11 14.13 -5.92
N TRP A 77 -1.10 14.57 -6.68
CA TRP A 77 -0.71 15.98 -6.81
C TRP A 77 -0.51 16.35 -8.28
N PHE A 78 -0.67 17.63 -8.56
CA PHE A 78 -0.15 18.23 -9.76
C PHE A 78 1.36 18.47 -9.65
N THR A 79 2.02 18.74 -10.78
CA THR A 79 3.45 19.09 -10.81
C THR A 79 3.78 20.37 -10.04
N THR A 80 2.78 21.21 -9.79
CA THR A 80 2.90 22.39 -8.91
C THR A 80 3.01 22.04 -7.42
N GLY A 81 2.82 20.76 -7.05
CA GLY A 81 2.77 20.30 -5.66
C GLY A 81 1.39 20.43 -5.02
N LYS A 82 0.39 20.99 -5.72
CA LYS A 82 -0.98 21.07 -5.19
C LYS A 82 -1.63 19.69 -5.18
N LYS A 83 -2.04 19.22 -3.99
CA LYS A 83 -2.81 17.98 -3.82
C LYS A 83 -4.22 18.18 -4.38
N PHE A 84 -4.72 17.18 -5.12
CA PHE A 84 -6.08 17.21 -5.67
C PHE A 84 -6.95 16.04 -5.20
N ASP A 85 -6.35 14.92 -4.77
CA ASP A 85 -7.10 13.75 -4.31
C ASP A 85 -6.27 12.90 -3.35
N SER A 86 -6.93 12.23 -2.38
CA SER A 86 -6.25 11.34 -1.43
C SER A 86 -7.23 10.38 -0.76
N SER A 87 -6.99 9.08 -0.94
CA SER A 87 -7.69 8.04 -0.19
C SER A 87 -7.24 7.99 1.28
N VAL A 88 -6.05 8.49 1.58
CA VAL A 88 -5.53 8.58 2.96
C VAL A 88 -6.29 9.63 3.75
N ASP A 89 -6.51 10.81 3.16
CA ASP A 89 -7.29 11.89 3.78
C ASP A 89 -8.76 11.48 3.96
N ALA A 90 -9.31 10.73 2.99
CA ALA A 90 -10.66 10.17 3.05
C ALA A 90 -10.78 8.99 4.03
N HIS A 91 -9.69 8.49 4.57
CA HIS A 91 -9.62 7.29 5.43
C HIS A 91 -10.26 6.04 4.80
N GLN A 92 -10.29 5.99 3.47
CA GLN A 92 -10.91 4.92 2.71
C GLN A 92 -9.98 4.43 1.59
N PRO A 93 -9.43 3.22 1.70
CA PRO A 93 -8.65 2.61 0.64
C PRO A 93 -9.48 2.46 -0.64
N TYR A 94 -8.83 2.62 -1.77
CA TYR A 94 -9.43 2.44 -3.08
C TYR A 94 -9.14 1.04 -3.61
N SER A 95 -10.15 0.39 -4.19
CA SER A 95 -10.04 -0.96 -4.75
C SER A 95 -10.46 -0.98 -6.21
N PHE A 96 -9.72 -1.69 -7.04
CA PHE A 96 -10.01 -1.84 -8.47
C PHE A 96 -9.35 -3.09 -9.04
N THR A 97 -9.73 -3.49 -10.25
CA THR A 97 -9.10 -4.60 -10.97
C THR A 97 -8.12 -4.05 -11.98
N LEU A 98 -6.88 -4.54 -11.93
CA LEU A 98 -5.78 -4.10 -12.81
C LEU A 98 -6.01 -4.53 -14.26
N GLY A 99 -5.67 -3.65 -15.20
CA GLY A 99 -5.70 -3.92 -16.63
C GLY A 99 -7.11 -3.98 -17.24
N GLN A 100 -8.15 -3.55 -16.51
CA GLN A 100 -9.54 -3.55 -17.00
C GLN A 100 -10.01 -2.15 -17.43
N GLY A 101 -9.13 -1.14 -17.40
CA GLY A 101 -9.51 0.24 -17.74
C GLY A 101 -10.45 0.91 -16.74
N ASN A 102 -10.54 0.37 -15.52
CA ASN A 102 -11.34 0.95 -14.43
C ASN A 102 -10.70 2.22 -13.83
N VAL A 103 -9.43 2.42 -14.12
CA VAL A 103 -8.58 3.55 -13.69
C VAL A 103 -7.84 4.13 -14.88
N ILE A 104 -7.16 5.26 -14.68
CA ILE A 104 -6.30 5.83 -15.72
C ILE A 104 -5.19 4.85 -16.13
N LYS A 105 -4.80 4.88 -17.41
CA LYS A 105 -3.82 3.92 -17.97
C LYS A 105 -2.51 3.87 -17.20
N GLY A 106 -2.04 5.01 -16.72
CA GLY A 106 -0.83 5.09 -15.90
C GLY A 106 -0.91 4.30 -14.58
N TRP A 107 -2.09 4.09 -14.04
CA TRP A 107 -2.30 3.22 -12.88
C TRP A 107 -2.35 1.75 -13.28
N ASP A 108 -3.10 1.41 -14.32
CA ASP A 108 -3.15 0.03 -14.83
C ASP A 108 -1.76 -0.51 -15.19
N GLU A 109 -0.86 0.36 -15.68
CA GLU A 109 0.53 0.02 -15.98
C GLU A 109 1.43 0.10 -14.73
N GLY A 110 1.31 1.19 -13.97
CA GLY A 110 2.26 1.53 -12.90
C GLY A 110 2.12 0.71 -11.62
N VAL A 111 0.95 0.11 -11.36
CA VAL A 111 0.71 -0.73 -10.17
C VAL A 111 1.09 -2.19 -10.41
N VAL A 112 1.12 -2.65 -11.65
CA VAL A 112 1.62 -3.98 -12.01
C VAL A 112 3.07 -4.14 -11.55
N GLY A 113 3.39 -5.30 -10.99
CA GLY A 113 4.73 -5.61 -10.45
C GLY A 113 5.00 -5.02 -9.06
N MET A 114 4.09 -4.22 -8.49
CA MET A 114 4.20 -3.85 -7.07
C MET A 114 3.91 -5.06 -6.16
N LYS A 115 4.59 -5.11 -5.02
CA LYS A 115 4.32 -6.12 -3.99
C LYS A 115 3.57 -5.50 -2.82
N VAL A 116 2.69 -6.28 -2.19
CA VAL A 116 1.94 -5.85 -1.00
C VAL A 116 2.90 -5.33 0.08
N GLY A 117 2.55 -4.18 0.67
CA GLY A 117 3.40 -3.43 1.60
C GLY A 117 4.38 -2.48 0.92
N GLY A 118 4.46 -2.49 -0.41
CA GLY A 118 5.27 -1.57 -1.20
C GLY A 118 4.64 -0.20 -1.36
N LYS A 119 5.48 0.79 -1.65
CA LYS A 119 5.09 2.16 -2.00
C LYS A 119 5.84 2.58 -3.25
N ARG A 120 5.13 3.10 -4.24
CA ARG A 120 5.66 3.56 -5.53
C ARG A 120 5.13 4.95 -5.82
N GLN A 121 6.00 5.82 -6.33
CA GLN A 121 5.57 7.08 -6.92
C GLN A 121 5.43 6.91 -8.42
N LEU A 122 4.30 7.39 -8.96
CA LEU A 122 4.00 7.40 -10.38
C LEU A 122 3.99 8.85 -10.86
N ARG A 123 4.68 9.14 -11.95
CA ARG A 123 4.55 10.38 -12.71
C ARG A 123 3.91 10.03 -14.06
N ILE A 124 2.67 10.46 -14.21
CA ILE A 124 1.78 10.03 -15.28
C ILE A 124 1.58 11.22 -16.25
N PRO A 125 2.03 11.11 -17.51
CA PRO A 125 1.78 12.13 -18.50
C PRO A 125 0.29 12.16 -18.89
N PRO A 126 -0.19 13.26 -19.50
CA PRO A 126 -1.61 13.43 -19.84
C PRO A 126 -2.21 12.28 -20.65
N GLU A 127 -1.45 11.71 -21.58
CA GLU A 127 -1.87 10.64 -22.49
C GLU A 127 -2.24 9.34 -21.75
N LEU A 128 -1.66 9.15 -20.57
CA LEU A 128 -1.94 8.01 -19.68
C LEU A 128 -2.85 8.39 -18.51
N ALA A 129 -3.35 9.63 -18.49
CA ALA A 129 -4.23 10.17 -17.46
C ALA A 129 -5.56 10.66 -18.08
N TYR A 130 -5.82 11.96 -18.05
CA TYR A 130 -7.09 12.53 -18.51
C TYR A 130 -6.99 13.33 -19.81
N GLY A 131 -5.80 13.36 -20.44
CA GLY A 131 -5.56 13.94 -21.75
C GLY A 131 -5.91 15.42 -21.87
N GLU A 132 -6.33 15.80 -23.08
CA GLU A 132 -6.68 17.17 -23.43
C GLU A 132 -7.99 17.67 -22.81
N ASN A 133 -8.84 16.76 -22.35
CA ASN A 133 -10.15 17.11 -21.77
C ASN A 133 -10.08 17.40 -20.28
N GLY A 134 -9.04 16.91 -19.57
CA GLY A 134 -8.99 16.94 -18.11
C GLY A 134 -10.10 16.13 -17.47
N TYR A 135 -10.42 16.40 -16.21
CA TYR A 135 -11.45 15.66 -15.49
C TYR A 135 -12.28 16.55 -14.57
N LYS A 136 -13.57 16.67 -14.87
CA LYS A 136 -14.63 17.28 -14.01
C LYS A 136 -14.25 18.64 -13.37
N GLY A 137 -13.44 19.46 -14.02
CA GLY A 137 -12.98 20.72 -13.45
C GLY A 137 -11.96 20.60 -12.31
N ILE A 138 -11.60 19.36 -11.91
CA ILE A 138 -10.60 19.07 -10.88
C ILE A 138 -9.22 18.96 -11.50
N VAL A 139 -9.09 18.19 -12.58
CA VAL A 139 -7.85 18.01 -13.32
C VAL A 139 -7.91 18.86 -14.59
N PRO A 140 -7.00 19.83 -14.75
CA PRO A 140 -6.98 20.66 -15.96
C PRO A 140 -6.55 19.85 -17.20
N PRO A 141 -6.85 20.35 -18.41
CA PRO A 141 -6.36 19.78 -19.65
C PRO A 141 -4.83 19.63 -19.65
N ASN A 142 -4.34 18.57 -20.26
CA ASN A 142 -2.90 18.30 -20.45
C ASN A 142 -2.08 18.28 -19.14
N ALA A 143 -2.69 17.87 -18.02
CA ALA A 143 -2.02 17.82 -16.74
C ALA A 143 -1.21 16.53 -16.57
N THR A 144 0.06 16.67 -16.23
CA THR A 144 0.89 15.59 -15.69
C THR A 144 0.55 15.42 -14.20
N LEU A 145 0.31 14.18 -13.79
CA LEU A 145 -0.09 13.84 -12.42
C LEU A 145 1.03 13.09 -11.70
N ILE A 146 1.15 13.34 -10.40
CA ILE A 146 2.07 12.62 -9.51
C ILE A 146 1.23 11.90 -8.47
N PHE A 147 1.45 10.61 -8.30
CA PHE A 147 0.79 9.80 -7.28
C PHE A 147 1.80 9.06 -6.43
N ASP A 148 1.67 9.11 -5.13
CA ASP A 148 2.25 8.14 -4.21
C ASP A 148 1.21 7.05 -3.98
N VAL A 149 1.52 5.82 -4.37
CA VAL A 149 0.63 4.66 -4.26
C VAL A 149 1.24 3.65 -3.31
N GLN A 150 0.47 3.19 -2.34
CA GLN A 150 0.82 2.10 -1.43
C GLN A 150 -0.10 0.91 -1.68
N LEU A 151 0.46 -0.23 -2.02
CA LEU A 151 -0.30 -1.47 -2.23
C LEU A 151 -0.56 -2.16 -0.90
N LEU A 152 -1.85 -2.31 -0.56
CA LEU A 152 -2.30 -2.88 0.71
C LEU A 152 -2.65 -4.35 0.61
N ALA A 153 -3.29 -4.75 -0.49
CA ALA A 153 -3.70 -6.13 -0.71
C ALA A 153 -3.81 -6.44 -2.22
N VAL A 154 -3.60 -7.69 -2.54
CA VAL A 154 -3.83 -8.29 -3.85
C VAL A 154 -4.74 -9.49 -3.66
N THR A 155 -5.79 -9.57 -4.45
CA THR A 155 -6.63 -10.76 -4.60
C THR A 155 -6.46 -11.24 -6.04
N PRO A 156 -5.84 -12.40 -6.27
CA PRO A 156 -5.61 -12.91 -7.61
C PRO A 156 -6.92 -13.06 -8.39
N ALA A 157 -6.88 -12.77 -9.69
CA ALA A 157 -7.98 -13.15 -10.57
C ALA A 157 -8.22 -14.65 -10.41
N ALA A 158 -9.48 -15.06 -10.18
CA ALA A 158 -9.81 -16.48 -10.10
C ALA A 158 -9.28 -17.15 -11.37
N ALA A 159 -8.41 -18.15 -11.23
CA ALA A 159 -7.93 -18.91 -12.34
C ALA A 159 -9.16 -19.47 -13.08
N THR A 160 -9.39 -19.03 -14.30
CA THR A 160 -10.42 -19.63 -15.16
C THR A 160 -10.08 -21.12 -15.27
N PRO A 161 -10.96 -22.05 -14.83
CA PRO A 161 -10.65 -23.47 -14.99
C PRO A 161 -10.34 -23.72 -16.46
N ALA A 162 -9.19 -24.35 -16.73
CA ALA A 162 -8.84 -24.75 -18.07
C ALA A 162 -9.99 -25.60 -18.64
N PRO A 163 -10.41 -25.39 -19.91
CA PRO A 163 -11.45 -26.21 -20.51
C PRO A 163 -11.02 -27.66 -20.38
N ALA A 164 -11.89 -28.47 -19.77
CA ALA A 164 -11.69 -29.93 -19.73
C ALA A 164 -11.51 -30.41 -21.15
N LYS A 165 -10.37 -31.04 -21.43
CA LYS A 165 -10.19 -31.75 -22.70
C LYS A 165 -11.11 -32.95 -22.66
N GLU A 166 -12.15 -32.95 -23.51
CA GLU A 166 -12.87 -34.14 -23.89
C GLU A 166 -11.97 -35.06 -24.75
#